data_d3f9b28ccbbb61cf8cea4648bd2f95a4
#
_entry.id   d3f9b28ccbbb61cf8cea4648bd2f95a4
#
_cell.length_a   1.000
_cell.length_b   1.000
_cell.length_c   1.000
_cell.angle_alpha   90.00
_cell.angle_beta   90.00
_cell.angle_gamma   90.00
#
_symmetry.space_group_name_H-M   'P 1'
#
loop_
_entity.id
_entity.type
_entity.pdbx_description
1 polymer ?
#
loop_
_entity_poly.entity_id
_entity_poly.type
_entity_poly.pdbx_seq_one_letter_code
_entity_poly.pdbx_strand_id
1 'polypeptide(L)'
;QLPEDLSEGINDFKANSAALKTGYKNICEIGKERIRRAAKKIKENLNHDAKDAAGSPDLFSEKNQGNQKNHSPDFGFRVYRLDSSNMQDVYYKPQDYQQANLDLFADNVKPDRTADDLLAQVMLDWGLPLSLKIEQLTIAGKKVFKVAGNSLYACFDSGIDEDFAKAIAKNQPLRVLFRDNGFTNDTAKTNVQQLLKQLSADTEMKVV
;
A
#
# COMPACT_ATOMS: atom_id res chain seq x y z
N GLN A 1 10.99 28.82 6.05
CA GLN A 1 9.64 29.06 5.51
C GLN A 1 9.80 29.68 4.14
N LEU A 2 9.22 29.08 3.13
CA LEU A 2 9.10 29.71 1.82
C LEU A 2 8.02 30.80 1.94
N PRO A 3 8.18 31.94 1.28
CA PRO A 3 7.19 32.98 1.28
C PRO A 3 5.84 32.41 0.80
N GLU A 4 4.78 32.85 1.42
CA GLU A 4 3.41 32.36 1.34
C GLU A 4 2.71 32.78 0.05
N ASP A 5 3.27 32.38 -1.07
CA ASP A 5 2.69 32.63 -2.38
C ASP A 5 1.76 31.51 -2.82
N LEU A 6 0.83 31.11 -1.94
CA LEU A 6 -0.21 30.13 -2.28
C LEU A 6 -1.37 30.82 -3.00
N SER A 7 -1.93 30.17 -4.01
CA SER A 7 -3.16 30.58 -4.66
C SER A 7 -4.35 30.28 -3.76
N GLU A 8 -5.35 31.17 -3.71
CA GLU A 8 -6.57 30.96 -2.94
C GLU A 8 -7.31 29.69 -3.43
N GLY A 9 -7.62 28.80 -2.49
CA GLY A 9 -8.37 27.57 -2.74
C GLY A 9 -7.62 26.40 -3.38
N ILE A 10 -6.33 26.58 -3.70
CA ILE A 10 -5.46 25.55 -4.26
C ILE A 10 -4.15 25.56 -3.47
N ASN A 11 -3.66 24.42 -3.04
CA ASN A 11 -2.39 24.30 -2.32
C ASN A 11 -1.15 24.51 -3.22
N ASP A 12 -1.30 25.17 -4.34
CA ASP A 12 -0.25 25.45 -5.32
C ASP A 12 0.27 26.87 -5.18
N PHE A 13 1.52 27.10 -5.57
CA PHE A 13 2.13 28.41 -5.54
C PHE A 13 1.54 29.34 -6.59
N LYS A 14 1.45 30.64 -6.28
CA LYS A 14 1.05 31.67 -7.24
C LYS A 14 2.00 31.73 -8.44
N ALA A 15 1.47 32.14 -9.58
CA ALA A 15 2.20 32.16 -10.86
C ALA A 15 3.56 32.88 -10.83
N ASN A 16 3.72 33.88 -9.96
CA ASN A 16 4.95 34.70 -9.84
C ASN A 16 5.92 34.20 -8.76
N SER A 17 5.60 33.10 -8.04
CA SER A 17 6.46 32.62 -6.97
C SER A 17 7.81 32.11 -7.50
N ALA A 18 8.86 32.28 -6.70
CA ALA A 18 10.19 31.75 -7.03
C ALA A 18 10.18 30.22 -7.14
N ALA A 19 9.36 29.54 -6.32
CA ALA A 19 9.21 28.09 -6.33
C ALA A 19 8.61 27.58 -7.65
N LEU A 20 7.58 28.25 -8.18
CA LEU A 20 6.99 27.87 -9.47
C LEU A 20 7.96 28.09 -10.63
N LYS A 21 8.76 29.17 -10.60
CA LYS A 21 9.82 29.43 -11.60
C LYS A 21 10.90 28.34 -11.61
N THR A 22 11.13 27.67 -10.49
CA THR A 22 12.04 26.51 -10.38
C THR A 22 11.37 25.18 -10.67
N GLY A 23 10.10 25.16 -11.05
CA GLY A 23 9.35 23.96 -11.47
C GLY A 23 8.54 23.29 -10.38
N TYR A 24 8.46 23.85 -9.17
CA TYR A 24 7.68 23.27 -8.08
C TYR A 24 6.33 23.97 -7.94
N LYS A 25 5.24 23.20 -8.04
CA LYS A 25 3.88 23.72 -7.99
C LYS A 25 3.44 24.05 -6.57
N ASN A 26 3.89 23.28 -5.59
CA ASN A 26 3.49 23.42 -4.18
C ASN A 26 4.61 22.98 -3.24
N ILE A 27 4.41 23.23 -1.94
CA ILE A 27 5.40 22.90 -0.91
C ILE A 27 5.66 21.39 -0.81
N CYS A 28 4.67 20.54 -1.12
CA CYS A 28 4.83 19.10 -1.11
C CYS A 28 5.81 18.63 -2.17
N GLU A 29 5.82 19.25 -3.35
CA GLU A 29 6.78 18.93 -4.42
C GLU A 29 8.22 19.25 -3.99
N ILE A 30 8.42 20.37 -3.30
CA ILE A 30 9.73 20.72 -2.73
C ILE A 30 10.13 19.68 -1.67
N GLY A 31 9.20 19.26 -0.81
CA GLY A 31 9.43 18.23 0.20
C GLY A 31 9.88 16.90 -0.43
N LYS A 32 9.16 16.45 -1.44
CA LYS A 32 9.49 15.24 -2.20
C LYS A 32 10.89 15.31 -2.81
N GLU A 33 11.22 16.45 -3.42
CA GLU A 33 12.52 16.65 -4.06
C GLU A 33 13.65 16.68 -3.03
N ARG A 34 13.46 17.31 -1.88
CA ARG A 34 14.44 17.28 -0.78
C ARG A 34 14.74 15.85 -0.33
N ILE A 35 13.70 15.03 -0.16
CA ILE A 35 13.85 13.62 0.23
C ILE A 35 14.64 12.87 -0.85
N ARG A 36 14.30 13.03 -2.13
CA ARG A 36 15.01 12.38 -3.25
C ARG A 36 16.48 12.77 -3.30
N ARG A 37 16.79 14.06 -3.13
CA ARG A 37 18.20 14.55 -3.12
C ARG A 37 18.97 14.03 -1.93
N ALA A 38 18.35 13.98 -0.75
CA ALA A 38 18.98 13.42 0.44
C ALA A 38 19.28 11.92 0.25
N ALA A 39 18.32 11.16 -0.24
CA ALA A 39 18.49 9.74 -0.53
C ALA A 39 19.61 9.49 -1.56
N LYS A 40 19.66 10.30 -2.63
CA LYS A 40 20.73 10.21 -3.63
C LYS A 40 22.10 10.46 -3.02
N LYS A 41 22.24 11.52 -2.22
CA LYS A 41 23.51 11.88 -1.56
C LYS A 41 23.96 10.80 -0.58
N ILE A 42 23.05 10.23 0.20
CA ILE A 42 23.39 9.13 1.13
C ILE A 42 23.84 7.89 0.34
N LYS A 43 23.15 7.55 -0.75
CA LYS A 43 23.51 6.43 -1.61
C LYS A 43 24.88 6.61 -2.26
N GLU A 44 25.22 7.82 -2.68
CA GLU A 44 26.54 8.16 -3.23
C GLU A 44 27.64 7.98 -2.17
N ASN A 45 27.42 8.47 -0.95
CA ASN A 45 28.36 8.31 0.17
C ASN A 45 28.58 6.84 0.52
N LEU A 46 27.51 6.04 0.66
CA LEU A 46 27.62 4.60 0.94
C LEU A 46 28.40 3.83 -0.13
N ASN A 47 28.23 4.22 -1.40
CA ASN A 47 28.98 3.63 -2.51
C ASN A 47 30.48 4.05 -2.49
N HIS A 48 30.79 5.25 -1.99
CA HIS A 48 32.17 5.72 -1.83
C HIS A 48 32.87 4.95 -0.71
N ASP A 49 32.23 4.86 0.45
CA ASP A 49 32.78 4.14 1.61
C ASP A 49 33.00 2.65 1.29
N ALA A 50 32.12 2.04 0.50
CA ALA A 50 32.28 0.64 0.06
C ALA A 50 33.46 0.44 -0.90
N LYS A 51 33.80 1.46 -1.71
CA LYS A 51 34.97 1.40 -2.61
C LYS A 51 36.27 1.63 -1.84
N ASP A 52 36.27 2.54 -0.89
CA ASP A 52 37.44 2.83 -0.05
C ASP A 52 37.78 1.66 0.87
N ALA A 53 36.77 0.94 1.38
CA ALA A 53 36.93 -0.30 2.15
C ALA A 53 37.52 -1.47 1.31
N ALA A 54 37.22 -1.51 0.01
CA ALA A 54 37.73 -2.53 -0.89
C ALA A 54 39.21 -2.31 -1.31
N GLY A 55 39.73 -1.12 -1.07
CA GLY A 55 41.11 -0.71 -1.45
C GLY A 55 42.19 -0.91 -0.36
N SER A 56 41.83 -1.23 0.86
CA SER A 56 42.78 -1.47 1.95
C SER A 56 42.86 -2.96 2.25
N PRO A 57 43.99 -3.63 1.95
CA PRO A 57 44.21 -4.99 2.43
C PRO A 57 44.52 -4.92 3.92
N ASP A 58 43.49 -5.05 4.76
CA ASP A 58 43.69 -5.18 6.20
C ASP A 58 44.22 -6.56 6.53
N LEU A 59 45.51 -6.62 6.90
CA LEU A 59 46.29 -7.85 7.15
C LEU A 59 45.86 -8.56 8.44
N PHE A 60 44.94 -7.98 9.24
CA PHE A 60 44.54 -8.45 10.57
C PHE A 60 43.03 -8.59 10.78
N SER A 61 42.20 -8.49 9.76
CA SER A 61 40.79 -8.78 9.95
C SER A 61 40.52 -10.28 9.95
N GLU A 62 40.41 -10.85 11.15
CA GLU A 62 39.78 -12.16 11.35
C GLU A 62 38.43 -12.15 10.64
N LYS A 63 38.29 -13.12 9.72
CA LYS A 63 37.04 -13.34 8.96
C LYS A 63 35.91 -13.70 9.92
N ASN A 64 35.26 -12.72 10.50
CA ASN A 64 33.93 -12.90 11.01
C ASN A 64 33.01 -13.13 9.81
N GLN A 65 32.90 -14.39 9.38
CA GLN A 65 31.88 -14.86 8.45
C GLN A 65 30.49 -14.89 9.14
N GLY A 66 30.08 -13.77 9.70
CA GLY A 66 28.70 -13.53 10.08
C GLY A 66 28.00 -12.93 8.87
N ASN A 67 26.95 -13.59 8.42
CA ASN A 67 26.00 -13.22 7.37
C ASN A 67 25.65 -11.71 7.39
N GLN A 68 26.54 -10.85 6.92
CA GLN A 68 26.18 -9.50 6.51
C GLN A 68 25.41 -9.62 5.20
N LYS A 69 24.12 -9.91 5.32
CA LYS A 69 23.17 -9.57 4.26
C LYS A 69 23.40 -8.10 4.00
N ASN A 70 23.93 -7.75 2.82
CA ASN A 70 24.02 -6.39 2.32
C ASN A 70 22.60 -5.81 2.30
N HIS A 71 22.18 -5.27 3.44
CA HIS A 71 20.91 -4.57 3.56
C HIS A 71 21.13 -3.18 2.95
N SER A 72 20.97 -3.10 1.63
CA SER A 72 20.85 -1.79 1.00
C SER A 72 19.68 -1.05 1.68
N PRO A 73 19.91 0.14 2.26
CA PRO A 73 18.84 0.90 2.87
C PRO A 73 17.72 1.17 1.86
N ASP A 74 16.48 1.02 2.29
CA ASP A 74 15.32 1.41 1.48
C ASP A 74 15.19 2.93 1.49
N PHE A 75 15.37 3.55 0.32
CA PHE A 75 15.22 5.00 0.11
C PHE A 75 13.86 5.35 -0.48
N GLY A 76 12.94 4.40 -0.58
CA GLY A 76 11.58 4.63 -1.03
C GLY A 76 10.77 5.42 -0.01
N PHE A 77 9.78 6.18 -0.49
CA PHE A 77 8.76 6.80 0.36
C PHE A 77 7.42 6.80 -0.36
N ARG A 78 6.35 6.77 0.43
CA ARG A 78 4.99 6.86 -0.08
C ARG A 78 4.44 8.26 0.13
N VAL A 79 3.60 8.69 -0.79
CA VAL A 79 2.93 9.98 -0.72
C VAL A 79 1.44 9.71 -0.66
N TYR A 80 0.81 10.17 0.40
CA TYR A 80 -0.64 10.09 0.57
C TYR A 80 -1.24 11.49 0.47
N ARG A 81 -2.44 11.55 -0.10
CA ARG A 81 -3.25 12.75 -0.12
C ARG A 81 -4.53 12.46 0.64
N LEU A 82 -4.92 13.39 1.51
CA LEU A 82 -6.24 13.31 2.15
C LEU A 82 -7.32 13.60 1.09
N ASP A 83 -8.27 12.70 1.01
CA ASP A 83 -9.41 12.76 0.09
C ASP A 83 -10.67 12.26 0.81
N SER A 84 -11.80 12.22 0.09
CA SER A 84 -13.02 11.59 0.58
C SER A 84 -12.85 10.07 0.74
N SER A 85 -13.74 9.43 1.49
CA SER A 85 -13.77 7.97 1.64
C SER A 85 -13.72 7.25 0.29
N ASN A 86 -13.07 6.10 0.24
CA ASN A 86 -13.05 5.23 -0.94
C ASN A 86 -14.40 4.52 -1.15
N MET A 87 -15.23 4.47 -0.11
CA MET A 87 -16.55 3.88 -0.19
C MET A 87 -17.56 4.87 -0.79
N GLN A 88 -18.55 4.33 -1.47
CA GLN A 88 -19.69 5.13 -1.95
C GLN A 88 -20.52 5.63 -0.78
N ASP A 89 -20.97 6.89 -0.87
CA ASP A 89 -21.86 7.47 0.11
C ASP A 89 -23.28 6.93 -0.14
N VAL A 90 -23.76 6.10 0.78
CA VAL A 90 -25.10 5.51 0.70
C VAL A 90 -26.07 6.37 1.50
N TYR A 91 -26.65 7.38 0.88
CA TYR A 91 -27.71 8.24 1.45
C TYR A 91 -29.05 8.01 0.76
N TYR A 92 -29.46 6.74 0.63
CA TYR A 92 -30.74 6.45 0.00
C TYR A 92 -31.84 6.31 1.05
N LYS A 93 -32.93 7.04 0.81
CA LYS A 93 -34.18 6.77 1.52
C LYS A 93 -34.80 5.51 0.93
N PRO A 94 -35.52 4.69 1.73
CA PRO A 94 -36.17 3.47 1.20
C PRO A 94 -37.01 3.68 -0.04
N GLN A 95 -37.55 4.91 -0.22
CA GLN A 95 -38.40 5.30 -1.34
C GLN A 95 -37.61 5.50 -2.66
N ASP A 96 -36.31 5.68 -2.57
CA ASP A 96 -35.41 5.92 -3.73
C ASP A 96 -34.88 4.61 -4.34
N TYR A 97 -35.17 3.46 -3.70
CA TYR A 97 -34.78 2.14 -4.19
C TYR A 97 -35.70 1.69 -5.31
N GLN A 98 -35.19 1.65 -6.52
CA GLN A 98 -35.84 1.05 -7.68
C GLN A 98 -35.08 -0.23 -8.06
N GLN A 99 -35.85 -1.27 -8.48
CA GLN A 99 -35.28 -2.57 -8.90
C GLN A 99 -34.17 -2.39 -9.98
N ALA A 100 -34.32 -1.43 -10.87
CA ALA A 100 -33.35 -1.11 -11.92
C ALA A 100 -32.03 -0.54 -11.39
N ASN A 101 -31.98 -0.08 -10.14
CA ASN A 101 -30.79 0.53 -9.55
C ASN A 101 -30.00 -0.43 -8.64
N LEU A 102 -30.48 -1.66 -8.45
CA LEU A 102 -29.81 -2.64 -7.58
C LEU A 102 -28.39 -2.95 -8.02
N ASP A 103 -28.15 -3.03 -9.33
CA ASP A 103 -26.81 -3.27 -9.87
C ASP A 103 -25.82 -2.12 -9.62
N LEU A 104 -26.33 -0.88 -9.48
CA LEU A 104 -25.51 0.29 -9.13
C LEU A 104 -25.02 0.25 -7.68
N PHE A 105 -25.73 -0.51 -6.83
CA PHE A 105 -25.37 -0.68 -5.41
C PHE A 105 -24.56 -1.94 -5.12
N ALA A 106 -24.32 -2.77 -6.13
CA ALA A 106 -23.55 -3.99 -5.99
C ALA A 106 -22.08 -3.72 -5.66
N ASP A 107 -21.58 -2.55 -6.00
CA ASP A 107 -20.20 -2.13 -5.70
C ASP A 107 -20.21 -0.98 -4.69
N ASN A 108 -19.68 -1.26 -3.51
CA ASN A 108 -19.57 -0.29 -2.43
C ASN A 108 -18.34 0.64 -2.56
N VAL A 109 -17.49 0.43 -3.55
CA VAL A 109 -16.26 1.19 -3.78
C VAL A 109 -16.47 2.18 -4.92
N LYS A 110 -15.96 3.41 -4.77
CA LYS A 110 -15.97 4.42 -5.83
C LYS A 110 -15.16 3.93 -7.04
N PRO A 111 -15.62 4.16 -8.28
CA PRO A 111 -15.00 3.62 -9.48
C PRO A 111 -13.63 4.22 -9.80
N ASP A 112 -13.30 5.38 -9.24
CA ASP A 112 -12.02 6.07 -9.40
C ASP A 112 -10.94 5.62 -8.40
N ARG A 113 -11.25 4.67 -7.50
CA ARG A 113 -10.35 4.20 -6.44
C ARG A 113 -9.54 2.99 -6.87
N THR A 114 -8.28 2.98 -6.44
CA THR A 114 -7.35 1.89 -6.72
C THR A 114 -7.24 0.91 -5.56
N ALA A 115 -6.69 -0.26 -5.81
CA ALA A 115 -6.39 -1.25 -4.76
C ALA A 115 -5.43 -0.71 -3.68
N ASP A 116 -4.50 0.18 -4.05
CA ASP A 116 -3.58 0.82 -3.11
C ASP A 116 -4.32 1.82 -2.20
N ASP A 117 -5.35 2.52 -2.71
CA ASP A 117 -6.19 3.43 -1.92
C ASP A 117 -7.01 2.66 -0.89
N LEU A 118 -7.62 1.55 -1.30
CA LEU A 118 -8.37 0.66 -0.41
C LEU A 118 -7.48 0.09 0.69
N LEU A 119 -6.29 -0.37 0.33
CA LEU A 119 -5.33 -0.89 1.30
C LEU A 119 -4.95 0.17 2.32
N ALA A 120 -4.67 1.40 1.87
CA ALA A 120 -4.30 2.50 2.75
C ALA A 120 -5.44 2.84 3.72
N GLN A 121 -6.69 2.90 3.26
CA GLN A 121 -7.85 3.14 4.11
C GLN A 121 -8.01 2.05 5.17
N VAL A 122 -7.97 0.77 4.77
CA VAL A 122 -8.11 -0.34 5.72
C VAL A 122 -6.96 -0.38 6.73
N MET A 123 -5.74 -0.05 6.31
CA MET A 123 -4.62 0.06 7.24
C MET A 123 -4.89 1.13 8.29
N LEU A 124 -5.43 2.29 7.91
CA LEU A 124 -5.81 3.36 8.84
C LEU A 124 -6.94 2.93 9.77
N ASP A 125 -8.01 2.33 9.23
CA ASP A 125 -9.17 1.86 10.00
C ASP A 125 -8.78 0.81 11.05
N TRP A 126 -7.76 0.01 10.77
CA TRP A 126 -7.25 -1.00 11.71
C TRP A 126 -6.08 -0.51 12.57
N GLY A 127 -5.75 0.77 12.49
CA GLY A 127 -4.66 1.36 13.26
C GLY A 127 -3.27 0.86 12.87
N LEU A 128 -3.10 0.37 11.64
CA LEU A 128 -1.81 -0.07 11.13
C LEU A 128 -1.02 1.14 10.60
N PRO A 129 0.23 1.32 11.02
CA PRO A 129 1.07 2.39 10.50
C PRO A 129 1.26 2.29 8.98
N LEU A 130 1.06 3.39 8.26
CA LEU A 130 1.27 3.45 6.80
C LEU A 130 2.74 3.28 6.40
N SER A 131 3.67 3.35 7.36
CA SER A 131 5.10 3.10 7.15
C SER A 131 5.47 1.62 7.07
N LEU A 132 4.55 0.70 7.38
CA LEU A 132 4.80 -0.74 7.30
C LEU A 132 5.22 -1.15 5.89
N LYS A 133 6.10 -2.15 5.83
CA LYS A 133 6.54 -2.74 4.55
C LYS A 133 5.36 -3.40 3.86
N ILE A 134 5.10 -3.02 2.62
CA ILE A 134 4.11 -3.63 1.73
C ILE A 134 4.86 -4.29 0.58
N GLU A 135 4.61 -5.56 0.37
CA GLU A 135 5.12 -6.34 -0.75
C GLU A 135 3.94 -6.74 -1.64
N GLN A 136 4.12 -6.69 -2.95
CA GLN A 136 3.13 -7.19 -3.90
C GLN A 136 3.56 -8.58 -4.35
N LEU A 137 2.67 -9.54 -4.19
CA LEU A 137 2.86 -10.94 -4.57
C LEU A 137 1.78 -11.35 -5.58
N THR A 138 2.06 -12.38 -6.35
CA THR A 138 1.04 -13.05 -7.17
C THR A 138 0.80 -14.43 -6.57
N ILE A 139 -0.43 -14.69 -6.12
CA ILE A 139 -0.87 -15.98 -5.56
C ILE A 139 -2.02 -16.49 -6.42
N ALA A 140 -1.91 -17.68 -6.96
CA ALA A 140 -2.91 -18.28 -7.86
C ALA A 140 -3.41 -17.31 -8.96
N GLY A 141 -2.47 -16.55 -9.56
CA GLY A 141 -2.77 -15.60 -10.64
C GLY A 141 -3.38 -14.27 -10.20
N LYS A 142 -3.61 -14.05 -8.90
CA LYS A 142 -4.20 -12.82 -8.36
C LYS A 142 -3.17 -11.96 -7.65
N LYS A 143 -3.35 -10.65 -7.71
CA LYS A 143 -2.49 -9.67 -7.05
C LYS A 143 -2.82 -9.62 -5.55
N VAL A 144 -1.83 -9.85 -4.71
CA VAL A 144 -1.96 -9.85 -3.25
C VAL A 144 -0.97 -8.88 -2.64
N PHE A 145 -1.45 -7.99 -1.78
CA PHE A 145 -0.62 -7.12 -0.96
C PHE A 145 -0.31 -7.83 0.36
N LYS A 146 0.96 -8.01 0.63
CA LYS A 146 1.48 -8.55 1.89
C LYS A 146 2.03 -7.42 2.74
N VAL A 147 1.45 -7.20 3.91
CA VAL A 147 1.80 -6.10 4.82
C VAL A 147 2.47 -6.66 6.07
N ALA A 148 3.60 -6.09 6.45
CA ALA A 148 4.35 -6.41 7.66
C ALA A 148 4.56 -7.93 7.85
N GLY A 149 5.12 -8.60 6.86
CA GLY A 149 5.30 -10.05 6.88
C GLY A 149 3.96 -10.77 6.76
N ASN A 150 3.57 -11.56 7.74
CA ASN A 150 2.31 -12.33 7.72
C ASN A 150 1.14 -11.64 8.43
N SER A 151 1.25 -10.35 8.76
CA SER A 151 0.20 -9.66 9.53
C SER A 151 -1.08 -9.43 8.74
N LEU A 152 -0.97 -9.07 7.45
CA LEU A 152 -2.13 -8.83 6.59
C LEU A 152 -1.81 -9.22 5.15
N TYR A 153 -2.71 -9.97 4.55
CA TYR A 153 -2.76 -10.24 3.11
C TYR A 153 -4.06 -9.66 2.55
N ALA A 154 -3.96 -8.74 1.59
CA ALA A 154 -5.13 -8.12 0.97
C ALA A 154 -5.19 -8.44 -0.52
N CYS A 155 -6.33 -8.90 -1.00
CA CYS A 155 -6.61 -9.17 -2.40
C CYS A 155 -7.91 -8.47 -2.80
N PHE A 156 -7.82 -7.58 -3.79
CA PHE A 156 -8.95 -6.82 -4.30
C PHE A 156 -9.38 -7.27 -5.71
N ASP A 157 -8.74 -8.32 -6.23
CA ASP A 157 -9.07 -8.91 -7.53
C ASP A 157 -10.38 -9.69 -7.45
N SER A 158 -11.06 -9.83 -8.60
CA SER A 158 -12.27 -10.63 -8.74
C SER A 158 -11.97 -12.12 -8.90
N GLY A 159 -13.01 -12.96 -8.76
CA GLY A 159 -12.95 -14.40 -8.96
C GLY A 159 -12.20 -15.13 -7.84
N ILE A 160 -12.36 -14.69 -6.59
CA ILE A 160 -11.83 -15.37 -5.41
C ILE A 160 -12.58 -16.69 -5.24
N ASP A 161 -11.83 -17.79 -5.22
CA ASP A 161 -12.31 -19.15 -5.16
C ASP A 161 -11.61 -19.98 -4.06
N GLU A 162 -11.99 -21.24 -3.97
CA GLU A 162 -11.44 -22.18 -3.00
C GLU A 162 -9.95 -22.48 -3.23
N ASP A 163 -9.48 -22.50 -4.48
CA ASP A 163 -8.09 -22.79 -4.78
C ASP A 163 -7.19 -21.61 -4.39
N PHE A 164 -7.70 -20.38 -4.56
CA PHE A 164 -7.04 -19.20 -4.01
C PHE A 164 -6.97 -19.25 -2.48
N ALA A 165 -8.06 -19.63 -1.81
CA ALA A 165 -8.10 -19.78 -0.35
C ALA A 165 -7.06 -20.80 0.15
N LYS A 166 -6.95 -21.95 -0.51
CA LYS A 166 -5.93 -22.97 -0.20
C LYS A 166 -4.51 -22.44 -0.42
N ALA A 167 -4.30 -21.66 -1.46
CA ALA A 167 -2.99 -21.10 -1.78
C ALA A 167 -2.56 -20.04 -0.76
N ILE A 168 -3.45 -19.15 -0.35
CA ILE A 168 -3.15 -18.10 0.63
C ILE A 168 -2.98 -18.66 2.05
N ALA A 169 -3.76 -19.68 2.42
CA ALA A 169 -3.69 -20.37 3.73
C ALA A 169 -2.33 -21.00 4.01
N LYS A 170 -1.59 -21.43 2.97
CA LYS A 170 -0.23 -21.98 3.11
C LYS A 170 0.76 -20.98 3.74
N ASN A 171 0.48 -19.69 3.61
CA ASN A 171 1.31 -18.63 4.19
C ASN A 171 0.93 -18.30 5.64
N GLN A 172 -0.16 -18.87 6.16
CA GLN A 172 -0.67 -18.65 7.52
C GLN A 172 -0.72 -17.16 7.91
N PRO A 173 -1.42 -16.30 7.14
CA PRO A 173 -1.53 -14.89 7.49
C PRO A 173 -2.39 -14.73 8.75
N LEU A 174 -2.11 -13.72 9.57
CA LEU A 174 -2.97 -13.40 10.72
C LEU A 174 -4.32 -12.85 10.26
N ARG A 175 -4.32 -12.04 9.19
CA ARG A 175 -5.54 -11.46 8.61
C ARG A 175 -5.51 -11.57 7.10
N VAL A 176 -6.67 -11.83 6.52
CA VAL A 176 -6.90 -11.77 5.07
C VAL A 176 -8.04 -10.82 4.79
N LEU A 177 -7.84 -9.93 3.84
CA LEU A 177 -8.81 -8.94 3.39
C LEU A 177 -9.19 -9.20 1.95
N PHE A 178 -10.49 -9.26 1.69
CA PHE A 178 -11.07 -9.36 0.35
C PHE A 178 -12.05 -8.23 0.08
N ARG A 179 -12.28 -7.94 -1.20
CA ARG A 179 -13.38 -7.11 -1.63
C ARG A 179 -14.66 -7.95 -1.74
N ASP A 180 -15.80 -7.41 -1.35
CA ASP A 180 -17.07 -8.17 -1.34
C ASP A 180 -17.45 -8.65 -2.73
N ASN A 181 -17.41 -7.77 -3.73
CA ASN A 181 -17.66 -8.14 -5.12
C ASN A 181 -16.51 -8.95 -5.78
N GLY A 182 -15.43 -9.25 -5.04
CA GLY A 182 -14.37 -10.16 -5.47
C GLY A 182 -14.82 -11.63 -5.50
N PHE A 183 -15.86 -11.98 -4.78
CA PHE A 183 -16.43 -13.33 -4.79
C PHE A 183 -17.45 -13.49 -5.92
N THR A 184 -17.51 -14.68 -6.51
CA THR A 184 -18.50 -14.98 -7.57
C THR A 184 -19.93 -15.02 -7.04
N ASN A 185 -20.13 -15.40 -5.78
CA ASN A 185 -21.39 -15.45 -5.06
C ASN A 185 -21.16 -15.64 -3.55
N ASP A 186 -22.22 -15.53 -2.75
CA ASP A 186 -22.19 -15.70 -1.29
C ASP A 186 -21.76 -17.10 -0.86
N THR A 187 -22.06 -18.12 -1.65
CA THR A 187 -21.61 -19.49 -1.40
C THR A 187 -20.10 -19.60 -1.49
N ALA A 188 -19.47 -18.98 -2.49
CA ALA A 188 -18.02 -18.94 -2.63
C ALA A 188 -17.37 -18.22 -1.44
N LYS A 189 -17.96 -17.11 -1.00
CA LYS A 189 -17.50 -16.36 0.18
C LYS A 189 -17.52 -17.22 1.45
N THR A 190 -18.63 -17.95 1.66
CA THR A 190 -18.79 -18.85 2.80
C THR A 190 -17.81 -20.02 2.75
N ASN A 191 -17.62 -20.63 1.58
CA ASN A 191 -16.66 -21.73 1.38
C ASN A 191 -15.23 -21.29 1.65
N VAL A 192 -14.82 -20.13 1.11
CA VAL A 192 -13.51 -19.55 1.35
C VAL A 192 -13.28 -19.29 2.84
N GLN A 193 -14.27 -18.74 3.53
CA GLN A 193 -14.19 -18.52 4.99
C GLN A 193 -14.02 -19.83 5.76
N GLN A 194 -14.77 -20.86 5.42
CA GLN A 194 -14.66 -22.17 6.06
C GLN A 194 -13.31 -22.84 5.79
N LEU A 195 -12.83 -22.78 4.56
CA LEU A 195 -11.51 -23.31 4.19
C LEU A 195 -10.39 -22.62 4.94
N LEU A 196 -10.42 -21.28 5.05
CA LEU A 196 -9.43 -20.54 5.82
C LEU A 196 -9.44 -20.98 7.28
N LYS A 197 -10.61 -21.13 7.90
CA LYS A 197 -10.73 -21.64 9.29
C LYS A 197 -10.19 -23.05 9.47
N GLN A 198 -10.30 -23.90 8.46
CA GLN A 198 -9.80 -25.28 8.53
C GLN A 198 -8.28 -25.36 8.31
N LEU A 199 -7.76 -24.59 7.35
CA LEU A 199 -6.37 -24.68 6.92
C LEU A 199 -5.43 -23.73 7.69
N SER A 200 -5.97 -22.65 8.24
CA SER A 200 -5.25 -21.64 8.99
C SER A 200 -6.17 -21.07 10.07
N ALA A 201 -6.32 -21.80 11.17
CA ALA A 201 -7.31 -21.51 12.22
C ALA A 201 -7.16 -20.11 12.85
N ASP A 202 -5.94 -19.58 12.87
CA ASP A 202 -5.61 -18.25 13.43
C ASP A 202 -5.86 -17.12 12.43
N THR A 203 -6.22 -17.44 11.17
CA THR A 203 -6.47 -16.42 10.14
C THR A 203 -7.84 -15.80 10.29
N GLU A 204 -7.89 -14.50 10.55
CA GLU A 204 -9.13 -13.72 10.53
C GLU A 204 -9.41 -13.22 9.10
N MET A 205 -10.56 -13.61 8.55
CA MET A 205 -11.03 -13.12 7.25
C MET A 205 -11.91 -11.87 7.45
N LYS A 206 -11.59 -10.81 6.71
CA LYS A 206 -12.39 -9.58 6.62
C LYS A 206 -12.76 -9.31 5.16
N VAL A 207 -13.85 -8.59 4.98
CA VAL A 207 -14.39 -8.18 3.67
C VAL A 207 -14.71 -6.69 3.70
N VAL A 208 -14.41 -5.98 2.62
CA VAL A 208 -14.70 -4.56 2.40
C VAL A 208 -15.47 -4.35 1.11
#